data_20ca89ea3ebe6d8627b657ae204f9062
#
_entry.id   20ca89ea3ebe6d8627b657ae204f9062
#
_cell.length_a   1.000
_cell.length_b   1.000
_cell.length_c   1.000
_cell.angle_alpha   90.00
_cell.angle_beta   90.00
_cell.angle_gamma   90.00
#
_symmetry.space_group_name_H-M   'P 1'
#
loop_
_entity.id
_entity.type
_entity.pdbx_description
1 polymer ?
#
loop_
_entity_poly.entity_id
_entity_poly.type
_entity_poly.pdbx_seq_one_letter_code
_entity_poly.pdbx_strand_id
1 'polypeptide(L)'
;VYTIYSYTSAYSDTGVMTVYACTSPQKTEAVVKSVFREIGRLKNEKIDDRVIEVTKEQIISNYIISSESTAGRLTSNGGGMVLTGRVLSMEEILEKMDMVNYASVKDVIDEIFDADQFSFSAVGNIEDIDFEGMINEGKQFLYNQNR
;
A
#
# COMPACT_ATOMS: atom_id res chain seq x y z
N VAL A 1 2.92 7.74 16.98
CA VAL A 1 1.84 7.06 16.24
C VAL A 1 1.28 5.98 17.12
N TYR A 2 -0.04 5.91 17.25
CA TYR A 2 -0.70 4.80 17.97
C TYR A 2 -0.85 3.59 17.06
N THR A 3 -1.21 3.84 15.82
CA THR A 3 -1.38 2.79 14.80
C THR A 3 -1.01 3.36 13.44
N ILE A 4 -0.34 2.58 12.61
CA ILE A 4 -0.11 2.88 11.20
C ILE A 4 -0.12 1.57 10.42
N TYR A 5 -0.81 1.55 9.29
CA TYR A 5 -0.83 0.43 8.34
C TYR A 5 -1.25 0.90 6.95
N SER A 6 -0.99 0.07 5.96
CA SER A 6 -1.46 0.30 4.60
C SER A 6 -2.26 -0.90 4.12
N TYR A 7 -3.21 -0.65 3.23
CA TYR A 7 -4.01 -1.68 2.59
C TYR A 7 -4.48 -1.24 1.21
N THR A 8 -4.86 -2.21 0.40
CA THR A 8 -5.42 -1.99 -0.92
C THR A 8 -6.90 -2.37 -0.93
N SER A 9 -7.70 -1.59 -1.63
CA SER A 9 -9.09 -1.91 -1.95
C SER A 9 -9.22 -2.02 -3.47
N ALA A 10 -9.68 -3.18 -3.94
CA ALA A 10 -9.90 -3.42 -5.36
C ALA A 10 -11.40 -3.43 -5.67
N TYR A 11 -11.75 -2.79 -6.76
CA TYR A 11 -13.11 -2.74 -7.32
C TYR A 11 -13.06 -3.26 -8.75
N SER A 12 -14.22 -3.36 -9.42
CA SER A 12 -14.30 -3.91 -10.79
C SER A 12 -13.63 -3.01 -11.84
N ASP A 13 -13.54 -1.73 -11.58
CA ASP A 13 -13.10 -0.68 -12.52
C ASP A 13 -12.05 0.27 -11.95
N THR A 14 -11.68 0.11 -10.69
CA THR A 14 -10.71 0.97 -10.00
C THR A 14 -10.05 0.27 -8.82
N GLY A 15 -9.05 0.91 -8.24
CA GLY A 15 -8.41 0.47 -7.01
C GLY A 15 -7.89 1.65 -6.21
N VAL A 16 -7.74 1.46 -4.90
CA VAL A 16 -7.20 2.48 -4.00
C VAL A 16 -6.17 1.82 -3.08
N MET A 17 -5.00 2.44 -2.96
CA MET A 17 -4.06 2.15 -1.89
C MET A 17 -4.22 3.20 -0.79
N THR A 18 -4.44 2.75 0.42
CA THR A 18 -4.66 3.62 1.58
C THR A 18 -3.55 3.44 2.59
N VAL A 19 -3.03 4.54 3.11
CA VAL A 19 -2.21 4.56 4.33
C VAL A 19 -3.05 5.18 5.44
N TYR A 20 -3.33 4.39 6.47
CA TYR A 20 -4.05 4.84 7.66
C TYR A 20 -3.07 5.09 8.79
N ALA A 21 -3.24 6.21 9.50
CA ALA A 21 -2.47 6.50 10.70
C ALA A 21 -3.36 7.10 11.78
N CYS A 22 -3.19 6.65 13.03
CA CYS A 22 -3.82 7.25 14.20
C CYS A 22 -2.72 7.85 15.09
N THR A 23 -2.87 9.13 15.43
CA THR A 23 -1.87 9.88 16.18
C THR A 23 -2.51 10.98 17.01
N SER A 24 -1.75 11.62 17.91
CA SER A 24 -2.20 12.84 18.56
C SER A 24 -2.15 14.03 17.61
N PRO A 25 -3.01 15.06 17.79
CA PRO A 25 -3.03 16.25 16.93
C PRO A 25 -1.64 16.90 16.76
N GLN A 26 -0.85 16.98 17.84
CA GLN A 26 0.47 17.59 17.84
C GLN A 26 1.52 16.85 16.99
N LYS A 27 1.25 15.59 16.64
CA LYS A 27 2.16 14.74 15.84
C LYS A 27 1.66 14.53 14.41
N THR A 28 0.50 15.05 14.04
CA THR A 28 -0.12 14.80 12.73
C THR A 28 0.81 15.21 11.59
N GLU A 29 1.36 16.42 11.64
CA GLU A 29 2.28 16.91 10.61
C GLU A 29 3.51 16.01 10.45
N ALA A 30 4.16 15.63 11.55
CA ALA A 30 5.32 14.76 11.52
C ALA A 30 5.01 13.38 10.92
N VAL A 31 3.82 12.85 11.21
CA VAL A 31 3.36 11.55 10.67
C VAL A 31 3.12 11.64 9.17
N VAL A 32 2.39 12.66 8.72
CA VAL A 32 2.12 12.86 7.28
C VAL A 32 3.43 13.05 6.50
N LYS A 33 4.32 13.92 6.98
CA LYS A 33 5.65 14.11 6.36
C LYS A 33 6.46 12.80 6.31
N SER A 34 6.38 12.00 7.36
CA SER A 34 7.09 10.70 7.37
C SER A 34 6.50 9.73 6.35
N VAL A 35 5.18 9.66 6.19
CA VAL A 35 4.53 8.82 5.17
C VAL A 35 4.99 9.23 3.77
N PHE A 36 4.93 10.52 3.43
CA PHE A 36 5.38 11.00 2.11
C PHE A 36 6.88 10.74 1.88
N ARG A 37 7.72 10.88 2.92
CA ARG A 37 9.15 10.58 2.83
C ARG A 37 9.39 9.11 2.52
N GLU A 38 8.70 8.19 3.18
CA GLU A 38 8.85 6.76 2.93
C GLU A 38 8.34 6.38 1.53
N ILE A 39 7.24 6.97 1.06
CA ILE A 39 6.79 6.79 -0.32
C ILE A 39 7.84 7.32 -1.31
N GLY A 40 8.41 8.50 -1.03
CA GLY A 40 9.50 9.06 -1.82
C GLY A 40 10.73 8.13 -1.86
N ARG A 41 11.07 7.49 -0.76
CA ARG A 41 12.14 6.47 -0.71
C ARG A 41 11.81 5.26 -1.57
N LEU A 42 10.60 4.73 -1.48
CA LEU A 42 10.15 3.62 -2.32
C LEU A 42 10.24 3.93 -3.82
N LYS A 43 9.94 5.18 -4.21
CA LYS A 43 10.08 5.62 -5.62
C LYS A 43 11.53 5.74 -6.06
N ASN A 44 12.41 6.11 -5.17
CA ASN A 44 13.72 6.67 -5.49
C ASN A 44 14.89 5.77 -5.14
N GLU A 45 14.72 4.92 -4.15
CA GLU A 45 15.76 4.00 -3.71
C GLU A 45 15.47 2.59 -4.26
N LYS A 46 16.53 1.86 -4.60
CA LYS A 46 16.37 0.45 -4.96
C LYS A 46 15.96 -0.34 -3.73
N ILE A 47 14.84 -1.06 -3.82
CA ILE A 47 14.43 -2.04 -2.82
C ILE A 47 15.40 -3.23 -2.91
N ASP A 48 15.92 -3.67 -1.78
CA ASP A 48 16.76 -4.87 -1.72
C ASP A 48 15.95 -6.11 -2.14
N ASP A 49 16.50 -6.88 -3.05
CA ASP A 49 15.87 -8.11 -3.57
C ASP A 49 15.52 -9.08 -2.41
N ARG A 50 16.33 -9.09 -1.35
CA ARG A 50 16.04 -9.88 -0.14
C ARG A 50 14.76 -9.43 0.56
N VAL A 51 14.46 -8.13 0.59
CA VAL A 51 13.21 -7.61 1.18
C VAL A 51 12.02 -8.10 0.38
N ILE A 52 12.13 -8.12 -0.94
CA ILE A 52 11.07 -8.64 -1.82
C ILE A 52 10.84 -10.12 -1.54
N GLU A 53 11.88 -10.94 -1.49
CA GLU A 53 11.76 -12.37 -1.23
C GLU A 53 11.14 -12.66 0.14
N VAL A 54 11.62 -12.02 1.20
CA VAL A 54 11.03 -12.19 2.55
C VAL A 54 9.56 -11.77 2.58
N THR A 55 9.21 -10.70 1.88
CA THR A 55 7.82 -10.23 1.79
C THR A 55 6.94 -11.23 1.03
N LYS A 56 7.43 -11.81 -0.08
CA LYS A 56 6.75 -12.89 -0.81
C LYS A 56 6.46 -14.09 0.09
N GLU A 57 7.47 -14.57 0.81
CA GLU A 57 7.33 -15.68 1.75
C GLU A 57 6.29 -15.39 2.84
N GLN A 58 6.28 -14.17 3.38
CA GLN A 58 5.31 -13.75 4.37
C GLN A 58 3.88 -13.72 3.81
N ILE A 59 3.69 -13.18 2.59
CA ILE A 59 2.38 -13.13 1.93
C ILE A 59 1.86 -14.55 1.67
N ILE A 60 2.71 -15.44 1.14
CA ILE A 60 2.37 -16.84 0.88
C ILE A 60 1.97 -17.53 2.19
N SER A 61 2.77 -17.39 3.25
CA SER A 61 2.48 -17.99 4.55
C SER A 61 1.15 -17.52 5.12
N ASN A 62 0.88 -16.21 5.08
CA ASN A 62 -0.38 -15.64 5.54
C ASN A 62 -1.57 -16.14 4.71
N TYR A 63 -1.39 -16.29 3.40
CA TYR A 63 -2.43 -16.84 2.52
C TYR A 63 -2.75 -18.30 2.87
N ILE A 64 -1.72 -19.12 3.07
CA ILE A 64 -1.89 -20.54 3.46
C ILE A 64 -2.66 -20.63 4.78
N ILE A 65 -2.21 -19.92 5.82
CA ILE A 65 -2.89 -19.89 7.13
C ILE A 65 -4.35 -19.42 7.00
N SER A 66 -4.59 -18.36 6.25
CA SER A 66 -5.94 -17.84 6.00
C SER A 66 -6.82 -18.86 5.28
N SER A 67 -6.25 -19.64 4.36
CA SER A 67 -6.97 -20.64 3.57
C SER A 67 -7.37 -21.90 4.37
N GLU A 68 -6.84 -22.08 5.57
CA GLU A 68 -7.26 -23.17 6.48
C GLU A 68 -8.65 -22.95 7.04
N SER A 69 -9.08 -21.68 7.19
CA SER A 69 -10.41 -21.35 7.69
C SER A 69 -11.47 -21.30 6.57
N THR A 70 -12.68 -21.77 6.88
CA THR A 70 -13.81 -21.66 5.96
C THR A 70 -14.13 -20.20 5.60
N ALA A 71 -14.03 -19.28 6.56
CA ALA A 71 -14.26 -17.86 6.34
C ALA A 71 -13.19 -17.26 5.40
N GLY A 72 -11.91 -17.61 5.59
CA GLY A 72 -10.82 -17.17 4.72
C GLY A 72 -11.01 -17.66 3.28
N ARG A 73 -11.35 -18.93 3.10
CA ARG A 73 -11.67 -19.50 1.77
C ARG A 73 -12.86 -18.80 1.12
N LEU A 74 -13.93 -18.58 1.88
CA LEU A 74 -15.12 -17.90 1.36
C LEU A 74 -14.79 -16.48 0.90
N THR A 75 -14.05 -15.73 1.70
CA THR A 75 -13.66 -14.35 1.37
C THR A 75 -12.76 -14.30 0.14
N SER A 76 -11.74 -15.16 0.08
CA SER A 76 -10.80 -15.22 -1.05
C SER A 76 -11.50 -15.66 -2.33
N ASN A 77 -12.22 -16.78 -2.29
CA ASN A 77 -12.88 -17.34 -3.47
C ASN A 77 -14.05 -16.45 -3.93
N GLY A 78 -14.85 -15.93 -2.98
CA GLY A 78 -15.94 -15.02 -3.28
C GLY A 78 -15.47 -13.71 -3.89
N GLY A 79 -14.42 -13.12 -3.31
CA GLY A 79 -13.77 -11.92 -3.85
C GLY A 79 -13.21 -12.15 -5.25
N GLY A 80 -12.49 -13.25 -5.47
CA GLY A 80 -11.97 -13.64 -6.79
C GLY A 80 -13.10 -13.78 -7.82
N MET A 81 -14.17 -14.50 -7.48
CA MET A 81 -15.30 -14.68 -8.39
C MET A 81 -16.00 -13.37 -8.73
N VAL A 82 -16.20 -12.49 -7.74
CA VAL A 82 -16.91 -11.21 -7.95
C VAL A 82 -16.06 -10.23 -8.77
N LEU A 83 -14.76 -10.13 -8.49
CA LEU A 83 -13.88 -9.13 -9.10
C LEU A 83 -13.32 -9.57 -10.46
N THR A 84 -13.04 -10.87 -10.62
CA THR A 84 -12.32 -11.36 -11.81
C THR A 84 -13.09 -12.47 -12.58
N GLY A 85 -14.22 -12.91 -12.07
CA GLY A 85 -15.02 -13.98 -12.68
C GLY A 85 -14.46 -15.38 -12.47
N ARG A 86 -13.37 -15.54 -11.69
CA ARG A 86 -12.75 -16.85 -11.44
C ARG A 86 -12.13 -16.96 -10.04
N VAL A 87 -11.93 -18.20 -9.62
CA VAL A 87 -11.18 -18.54 -8.42
C VAL A 87 -9.83 -19.06 -8.84
N LEU A 88 -8.76 -18.53 -8.27
CA LEU A 88 -7.40 -19.01 -8.49
C LEU A 88 -7.13 -20.23 -7.60
N SER A 89 -6.47 -21.26 -8.16
CA SER A 89 -5.94 -22.36 -7.35
C SER A 89 -4.73 -21.90 -6.53
N MET A 90 -4.35 -22.71 -5.53
CA MET A 90 -3.13 -22.45 -4.75
C MET A 90 -1.90 -22.42 -5.65
N GLU A 91 -1.82 -23.35 -6.58
CA GLU A 91 -0.71 -23.48 -7.54
C GLU A 91 -0.60 -22.19 -8.40
N GLU A 92 -1.72 -21.72 -8.94
CA GLU A 92 -1.76 -20.48 -9.74
C GLU A 92 -1.32 -19.26 -8.93
N ILE A 93 -1.66 -19.19 -7.63
CA ILE A 93 -1.24 -18.11 -6.74
C ILE A 93 0.27 -18.18 -6.49
N LEU A 94 0.80 -19.35 -6.23
CA LEU A 94 2.24 -19.54 -6.02
C LEU A 94 3.04 -19.20 -7.27
N GLU A 95 2.60 -19.66 -8.45
CA GLU A 95 3.23 -19.30 -9.72
C GLU A 95 3.25 -17.80 -9.98
N LYS A 96 2.12 -17.09 -9.70
CA LYS A 96 2.06 -15.65 -9.83
C LYS A 96 2.99 -14.94 -8.84
N MET A 97 3.08 -15.43 -7.62
CA MET A 97 3.97 -14.86 -6.61
C MET A 97 5.44 -15.07 -6.97
N ASP A 98 5.79 -16.20 -7.59
CA ASP A 98 7.15 -16.47 -8.04
C ASP A 98 7.61 -15.50 -9.12
N MET A 99 6.72 -15.05 -9.99
CA MET A 99 7.01 -14.05 -11.01
C MET A 99 7.25 -12.63 -10.47
N VAL A 100 6.86 -12.33 -9.24
CA VAL A 100 7.06 -11.01 -8.63
C VAL A 100 8.56 -10.78 -8.38
N ASN A 101 9.06 -9.67 -8.91
CA ASN A 101 10.45 -9.25 -8.79
C ASN A 101 10.54 -7.72 -8.65
N TYR A 102 11.75 -7.19 -8.46
CA TYR A 102 11.95 -5.75 -8.29
C TYR A 102 11.35 -4.92 -9.44
N ALA A 103 11.51 -5.36 -10.69
CA ALA A 103 11.00 -4.59 -11.84
C ALA A 103 9.48 -4.46 -11.78
N SER A 104 8.75 -5.56 -11.57
CA SER A 104 7.29 -5.54 -11.47
C SER A 104 6.78 -4.74 -10.26
N VAL A 105 7.49 -4.78 -9.13
CA VAL A 105 7.17 -3.95 -7.96
C VAL A 105 7.41 -2.47 -8.26
N LYS A 106 8.50 -2.14 -8.94
CA LYS A 106 8.84 -0.77 -9.31
C LYS A 106 7.83 -0.16 -10.29
N ASP A 107 7.38 -0.93 -11.26
CA ASP A 107 6.34 -0.49 -12.20
C ASP A 107 5.05 -0.10 -11.47
N VAL A 108 4.62 -0.91 -10.51
CA VAL A 108 3.44 -0.63 -9.67
C VAL A 108 3.65 0.60 -8.78
N ILE A 109 4.85 0.76 -8.20
CA ILE A 109 5.18 1.94 -7.38
C ILE A 109 5.07 3.22 -8.22
N ASP A 110 5.61 3.20 -9.43
CA ASP A 110 5.59 4.38 -10.31
C ASP A 110 4.18 4.73 -10.79
N GLU A 111 3.33 3.73 -11.01
CA GLU A 111 1.93 3.91 -11.39
C GLU A 111 1.08 4.44 -10.24
N ILE A 112 1.16 3.83 -9.04
CA ILE A 112 0.28 4.15 -7.93
C ILE A 112 0.66 5.47 -7.24
N PHE A 113 1.95 5.74 -7.06
CA PHE A 113 2.41 6.92 -6.34
C PHE A 113 2.62 8.14 -7.25
N ASP A 114 1.60 8.45 -8.03
CA ASP A 114 1.52 9.72 -8.74
C ASP A 114 1.02 10.82 -7.78
N ALA A 115 1.78 11.92 -7.67
CA ALA A 115 1.50 13.00 -6.73
C ALA A 115 0.14 13.70 -6.99
N ASP A 116 -0.37 13.64 -8.22
CA ASP A 116 -1.64 14.27 -8.57
C ASP A 116 -2.86 13.41 -8.21
N GLN A 117 -2.64 12.13 -7.89
CA GLN A 117 -3.70 11.18 -7.52
C GLN A 117 -3.89 11.04 -6.00
N PHE A 118 -3.11 11.76 -5.18
CA PHE A 118 -3.25 11.69 -3.74
C PHE A 118 -4.48 12.46 -3.25
N SER A 119 -5.29 11.80 -2.43
CA SER A 119 -6.32 12.41 -1.61
C SER A 119 -5.99 12.23 -0.12
N PHE A 120 -6.49 13.15 0.70
CA PHE A 120 -6.28 13.13 2.14
C PHE A 120 -7.61 13.31 2.86
N SER A 121 -7.80 12.55 3.93
CA SER A 121 -8.94 12.68 4.83
C SER A 121 -8.46 12.61 6.27
N ALA A 122 -8.96 13.48 7.12
CA ALA A 122 -8.63 13.49 8.54
C ALA A 122 -9.88 13.68 9.39
N VAL A 123 -9.92 13.02 10.54
CA VAL A 123 -11.00 13.13 11.54
C VAL A 123 -10.39 13.30 12.92
N GLY A 124 -10.83 14.32 13.65
CA GLY A 124 -10.37 14.60 14.99
C GLY A 124 -10.37 16.11 15.32
N ASN A 125 -9.58 16.50 16.32
CA ASN A 125 -9.33 17.91 16.63
C ASN A 125 -8.27 18.46 15.67
N ILE A 126 -8.71 19.01 14.54
CA ILE A 126 -7.88 19.37 13.38
C ILE A 126 -7.98 20.84 12.98
N GLU A 127 -8.62 21.68 13.80
CA GLU A 127 -8.91 23.07 13.47
C GLU A 127 -7.65 23.93 13.21
N ASP A 128 -6.55 23.62 13.88
CA ASP A 128 -5.29 24.36 13.79
C ASP A 128 -4.25 23.71 12.84
N ILE A 129 -4.64 22.74 12.03
CA ILE A 129 -3.72 21.99 11.17
C ILE A 129 -3.83 22.48 9.72
N ASP A 130 -2.73 22.99 9.17
CA ASP A 130 -2.61 23.33 7.75
C ASP A 130 -2.37 22.06 6.90
N PHE A 131 -3.45 21.36 6.55
CA PHE A 131 -3.39 20.18 5.73
C PHE A 131 -2.93 20.45 4.30
N GLU A 132 -3.32 21.58 3.72
CA GLU A 132 -2.95 21.93 2.35
C GLU A 132 -1.45 22.17 2.22
N GLY A 133 -0.88 22.97 3.11
CA GLY A 133 0.56 23.21 3.19
C GLY A 133 1.34 21.92 3.41
N MET A 134 0.86 21.08 4.33
CA MET A 134 1.46 19.81 4.70
C MET A 134 1.49 18.79 3.53
N ILE A 135 0.39 18.70 2.77
CA ILE A 135 0.30 17.83 1.60
C ILE A 135 1.20 18.36 0.48
N ASN A 136 1.21 19.65 0.24
CA ASN A 136 2.04 20.27 -0.79
C ASN A 136 3.54 20.08 -0.50
N GLU A 137 3.96 20.24 0.75
CA GLU A 137 5.33 19.92 1.17
C GLU A 137 5.61 18.40 1.01
N GLY A 138 4.66 17.56 1.40
CA GLY A 138 4.77 16.11 1.27
C GLY A 138 4.98 15.67 -0.18
N LYS A 139 4.20 16.21 -1.10
CA LYS A 139 4.32 15.92 -2.52
C LYS A 139 5.71 16.24 -3.09
N GLN A 140 6.44 17.19 -2.53
CA GLN A 140 7.81 17.48 -2.97
C GLN A 140 8.77 16.30 -2.78
N PHE A 141 8.55 15.44 -1.79
CA PHE A 141 9.35 14.20 -1.62
C PHE A 141 9.16 13.22 -2.79
N LEU A 142 8.03 13.30 -3.51
CA LEU A 142 7.74 12.43 -4.65
C LEU A 142 8.37 12.95 -5.95
N TYR A 143 8.57 14.25 -6.06
CA TYR A 143 9.15 14.90 -7.25
C TYR A 143 10.67 15.13 -7.17
N ASN A 144 11.23 15.25 -5.96
CA ASN A 144 12.63 15.57 -5.78
C ASN A 144 13.53 14.34 -6.00
N GLN A 145 13.76 14.07 -7.28
CA GLN A 145 14.78 13.13 -7.75
C GLN A 145 15.78 13.77 -8.71
N ASN A 146 16.39 14.84 -8.37
CA ASN A 146 17.61 15.27 -9.07
C ASN A 146 18.31 16.37 -8.27
N ARG A 147 18.89 16.02 -7.14
CA ARG A 147 20.05 16.77 -6.62
C ARG A 147 20.97 15.87 -5.83
#